data_8f19abbda5bf2133b575b8dd3be2768e
#
_entry.id   8f19abbda5bf2133b575b8dd3be2768e
#
_cell.length_a   1.000
_cell.length_b   1.000
_cell.length_c   1.000
_cell.angle_alpha   90.00
_cell.angle_beta   90.00
_cell.angle_gamma   90.00
#
_symmetry.space_group_name_H-M   'P 1'
#
loop_
_entity.id
_entity.type
_entity.pdbx_description
1 polymer ?
#
loop_
_entity_poly.entity_id
_entity_poly.type
_entity_poly.pdbx_seq_one_letter_code
_entity_poly.pdbx_strand_id
1 'polypeptide(L)'
;MFHINRRLSLCESYILSTSLMKTCYWACILSQFFIFILLVLIFNISGLLLVLAVVLEILIANKFISKLSELYNRIQPILAIREQLLFLLESNNLFISSSDGGVIRSVVLDFSINEEYIGVYAHVLGDNFSNKVSELDVYLSACLNLNLEEKIKTASCVKYTFRRYPERRISWEDTLQTTEITITADKNCCWRLGAPPHVLIAGSTRSGKTVMIENLVAQYLILGSDIKLLDPKKGDLSWLVGKKLEDRLSYKVVYNSPFQIAGALREAVEEMNRRFQIMAYNPDIYVSKGKVLSWADVKGNYPLVIVLDEGIAFRTEAETTKEGKKAYEEAMSNLGSLLVKSRQASIEVIVGLQRASSDFIPTYMRQNFGVSLLLGATTADSDSCRMMFSSQEIDYKTCGIGEGYCQIDGVLPTPKFVETPFKSDELDFEAYFDEACDRYMRMRNERN
;
A
#
# COMPACT_ATOMS: atom_id res chain seq x y z
N MET A 1 -21.71 -21.99 -22.18
CA MET A 1 -20.79 -21.35 -21.22
C MET A 1 -20.17 -22.47 -20.39
N PHE A 2 -18.90 -22.80 -20.58
CA PHE A 2 -18.26 -23.87 -19.82
C PHE A 2 -18.04 -23.40 -18.39
N HIS A 3 -18.74 -23.97 -17.42
CA HIS A 3 -18.51 -23.76 -16.00
C HIS A 3 -17.29 -24.58 -15.58
N ILE A 4 -16.13 -23.94 -15.45
CA ILE A 4 -14.96 -24.59 -14.85
C ILE A 4 -15.18 -24.57 -13.34
N ASN A 5 -15.26 -25.78 -12.75
CA ASN A 5 -15.41 -25.91 -11.31
C ASN A 5 -14.17 -25.33 -10.62
N ARG A 6 -14.35 -24.29 -9.82
CA ARG A 6 -13.29 -23.62 -9.03
C ARG A 6 -13.06 -24.27 -7.67
N ARG A 7 -13.94 -25.21 -7.30
CA ARG A 7 -13.80 -26.05 -6.12
C ARG A 7 -12.95 -27.26 -6.46
N LEU A 8 -11.96 -27.55 -5.61
CA LEU A 8 -10.94 -28.56 -5.84
C LEU A 8 -10.84 -29.50 -4.67
N SER A 9 -10.87 -30.80 -4.96
CA SER A 9 -10.46 -31.87 -4.06
C SER A 9 -9.92 -33.00 -4.90
N LEU A 10 -9.02 -33.82 -4.35
CA LEU A 10 -8.50 -35.00 -5.04
C LEU A 10 -9.52 -36.12 -5.19
N CYS A 11 -10.70 -35.99 -4.55
CA CYS A 11 -11.80 -36.93 -4.69
C CYS A 11 -12.61 -36.73 -6.00
N GLU A 12 -12.44 -35.58 -6.67
CA GLU A 12 -13.15 -35.26 -7.92
C GLU A 12 -12.26 -35.60 -9.12
N SER A 13 -12.78 -36.45 -10.02
CA SER A 13 -12.06 -36.85 -11.23
C SER A 13 -11.85 -35.68 -12.20
N TYR A 14 -10.70 -35.62 -12.84
CA TYR A 14 -10.30 -34.60 -13.80
C TYR A 14 -10.93 -34.77 -15.16
N ILE A 15 -11.41 -33.68 -15.74
CA ILE A 15 -11.92 -33.71 -17.11
C ILE A 15 -11.06 -32.87 -18.05
N LEU A 16 -10.36 -31.84 -17.59
CA LEU A 16 -9.54 -30.96 -18.47
C LEU A 16 -8.19 -30.62 -17.83
N SER A 17 -7.12 -30.86 -18.59
CA SER A 17 -5.77 -30.39 -18.29
C SER A 17 -5.37 -29.27 -19.27
N THR A 18 -4.36 -28.47 -18.92
CA THR A 18 -3.78 -27.44 -19.81
C THR A 18 -3.21 -28.07 -21.07
N SER A 19 -2.61 -29.26 -20.97
CA SER A 19 -2.08 -30.00 -22.12
C SER A 19 -3.18 -30.45 -23.08
N LEU A 20 -4.27 -31.00 -22.56
CA LEU A 20 -5.42 -31.41 -23.38
C LEU A 20 -6.05 -30.19 -24.08
N MET A 21 -6.16 -29.07 -23.38
CA MET A 21 -6.71 -27.87 -23.97
C MET A 21 -5.84 -27.31 -25.10
N LYS A 22 -4.51 -27.32 -24.96
CA LYS A 22 -3.58 -26.96 -26.05
C LYS A 22 -3.79 -27.87 -27.27
N THR A 23 -3.87 -29.16 -27.04
CA THR A 23 -4.10 -30.13 -28.12
C THR A 23 -5.44 -29.89 -28.83
N CYS A 24 -6.52 -29.66 -28.09
CA CYS A 24 -7.83 -29.32 -28.65
C CYS A 24 -7.79 -28.01 -29.44
N TYR A 25 -7.08 -26.98 -28.93
CA TYR A 25 -6.92 -25.71 -29.61
C TYR A 25 -6.29 -25.87 -30.99
N TRP A 26 -5.15 -26.56 -31.08
CA TRP A 26 -4.47 -26.82 -32.36
C TRP A 26 -5.27 -27.73 -33.27
N ALA A 27 -5.94 -28.74 -32.73
CA ALA A 27 -6.82 -29.63 -33.50
C ALA A 27 -7.97 -28.86 -34.14
N CYS A 28 -8.59 -27.91 -33.43
CA CYS A 28 -9.63 -27.05 -34.01
C CYS A 28 -9.15 -26.17 -35.14
N ILE A 29 -7.94 -25.60 -35.02
CA ILE A 29 -7.34 -24.79 -36.10
C ILE A 29 -7.07 -25.65 -37.34
N LEU A 30 -6.45 -26.82 -37.14
CA LEU A 30 -6.14 -27.72 -38.25
C LEU A 30 -7.41 -28.25 -38.94
N SER A 31 -8.46 -28.56 -38.20
CA SER A 31 -9.73 -29.02 -38.75
C SER A 31 -10.40 -27.99 -39.68
N GLN A 32 -10.30 -26.70 -39.35
CA GLN A 32 -10.81 -25.61 -40.19
C GLN A 32 -10.19 -25.63 -41.56
N PHE A 33 -8.84 -25.69 -41.66
CA PHE A 33 -8.14 -25.75 -42.92
C PHE A 33 -8.41 -27.04 -43.71
N PHE A 34 -8.55 -28.17 -43.00
CA PHE A 34 -8.87 -29.44 -43.65
C PHE A 34 -10.25 -29.42 -44.30
N ILE A 35 -11.27 -28.86 -43.58
CA ILE A 35 -12.64 -28.70 -44.13
C ILE A 35 -12.60 -27.82 -45.40
N PHE A 36 -11.85 -26.71 -45.39
CA PHE A 36 -11.72 -25.86 -46.57
C PHE A 36 -11.14 -26.60 -47.76
N ILE A 37 -10.03 -27.34 -47.60
CA ILE A 37 -9.40 -28.12 -48.65
C ILE A 37 -10.41 -29.13 -49.23
N LEU A 38 -11.15 -29.80 -48.36
CA LEU A 38 -12.17 -30.78 -48.75
C LEU A 38 -13.28 -30.14 -49.59
N LEU A 39 -13.76 -28.97 -49.22
CA LEU A 39 -14.78 -28.22 -49.98
C LEU A 39 -14.26 -27.79 -51.35
N VAL A 40 -13.02 -27.32 -51.47
CA VAL A 40 -12.41 -26.99 -52.78
C VAL A 40 -12.32 -28.21 -53.71
N LEU A 41 -11.98 -29.37 -53.16
CA LEU A 41 -11.90 -30.62 -53.94
C LEU A 41 -13.30 -31.15 -54.38
N ILE A 42 -14.28 -31.12 -53.49
CA ILE A 42 -15.64 -31.61 -53.78
C ILE A 42 -16.31 -30.74 -54.85
N PHE A 43 -16.22 -29.42 -54.74
CA PHE A 43 -16.89 -28.51 -55.68
C PHE A 43 -16.09 -28.18 -56.92
N ASN A 44 -14.89 -28.77 -57.08
CA ASN A 44 -13.99 -28.57 -58.25
C ASN A 44 -13.82 -27.06 -58.60
N ILE A 45 -13.65 -26.24 -57.64
CA ILE A 45 -13.56 -24.77 -57.73
C ILE A 45 -12.26 -24.39 -58.44
N SER A 46 -12.35 -23.61 -59.52
CA SER A 46 -11.18 -23.19 -60.30
C SER A 46 -11.24 -21.70 -60.71
N GLY A 47 -10.12 -21.16 -61.19
CA GLY A 47 -10.02 -19.79 -61.68
C GLY A 47 -10.34 -18.71 -60.66
N LEU A 48 -11.07 -17.67 -61.06
CA LEU A 48 -11.42 -16.51 -60.22
C LEU A 48 -12.23 -16.92 -58.96
N LEU A 49 -13.08 -17.93 -59.08
CA LEU A 49 -13.87 -18.43 -57.95
C LEU A 49 -13.00 -19.04 -56.87
N LEU A 50 -11.87 -19.69 -57.26
CA LEU A 50 -10.91 -20.23 -56.30
C LEU A 50 -10.24 -19.09 -55.52
N VAL A 51 -9.85 -18.02 -56.21
CA VAL A 51 -9.25 -16.84 -55.54
C VAL A 51 -10.19 -16.22 -54.53
N LEU A 52 -11.45 -16.04 -54.92
CA LEU A 52 -12.50 -15.50 -54.03
C LEU A 52 -12.75 -16.43 -52.82
N ALA A 53 -12.79 -17.75 -53.04
CA ALA A 53 -12.96 -18.73 -51.99
C ALA A 53 -11.78 -18.72 -50.99
N VAL A 54 -10.54 -18.61 -51.48
CA VAL A 54 -9.36 -18.46 -50.60
C VAL A 54 -9.38 -17.19 -49.79
N VAL A 55 -9.74 -16.06 -50.40
CA VAL A 55 -9.87 -14.78 -49.65
C VAL A 55 -10.95 -14.88 -48.59
N LEU A 56 -12.10 -15.45 -48.90
CA LEU A 56 -13.18 -15.64 -47.96
C LEU A 56 -12.77 -16.56 -46.80
N GLU A 57 -12.05 -17.66 -47.11
CA GLU A 57 -11.53 -18.57 -46.07
C GLU A 57 -10.54 -17.89 -45.16
N ILE A 58 -9.63 -17.07 -45.67
CA ILE A 58 -8.70 -16.30 -44.81
C ILE A 58 -9.45 -15.40 -43.85
N LEU A 59 -10.52 -14.73 -44.29
CA LEU A 59 -11.35 -13.88 -43.43
C LEU A 59 -12.10 -14.68 -42.34
N ILE A 60 -12.66 -15.81 -42.72
CA ILE A 60 -13.38 -16.72 -41.80
C ILE A 60 -12.39 -17.32 -40.77
N ALA A 61 -11.24 -17.82 -41.27
CA ALA A 61 -10.19 -18.40 -40.42
C ALA A 61 -9.67 -17.37 -39.41
N ASN A 62 -9.38 -16.14 -39.82
CA ASN A 62 -8.92 -15.09 -38.94
C ASN A 62 -9.96 -14.79 -37.81
N LYS A 63 -11.23 -14.70 -38.18
CA LYS A 63 -12.29 -14.45 -37.20
C LYS A 63 -12.49 -15.65 -36.26
N PHE A 64 -12.37 -16.88 -36.77
CA PHE A 64 -12.45 -18.10 -35.98
C PHE A 64 -11.27 -18.23 -35.01
N ILE A 65 -10.03 -18.04 -35.50
CA ILE A 65 -8.81 -18.10 -34.69
C ILE A 65 -8.83 -17.02 -33.60
N SER A 66 -9.28 -15.80 -33.94
CA SER A 66 -9.42 -14.72 -32.95
C SER A 66 -10.37 -15.09 -31.80
N LYS A 67 -11.56 -15.61 -32.11
CA LYS A 67 -12.51 -16.05 -31.08
C LYS A 67 -12.00 -17.24 -30.27
N LEU A 68 -11.34 -18.18 -30.92
CA LEU A 68 -10.77 -19.35 -30.25
C LEU A 68 -9.61 -18.96 -29.34
N SER A 69 -8.78 -18.02 -29.78
CA SER A 69 -7.69 -17.44 -28.98
C SER A 69 -8.24 -16.69 -27.75
N GLU A 70 -9.28 -15.91 -27.92
CA GLU A 70 -9.95 -15.24 -26.80
C GLU A 70 -10.46 -16.25 -25.75
N LEU A 71 -11.12 -17.31 -26.20
CA LEU A 71 -11.60 -18.39 -25.32
C LEU A 71 -10.43 -19.09 -24.62
N TYR A 72 -9.36 -19.41 -25.38
CA TYR A 72 -8.17 -20.04 -24.86
C TYR A 72 -7.52 -19.18 -23.76
N ASN A 73 -7.33 -17.89 -24.03
CA ASN A 73 -6.70 -16.94 -23.09
C ASN A 73 -7.52 -16.74 -21.81
N ARG A 74 -8.86 -16.91 -21.88
CA ARG A 74 -9.73 -16.85 -20.68
C ARG A 74 -9.65 -18.12 -19.82
N ILE A 75 -9.52 -19.27 -20.43
CA ILE A 75 -9.61 -20.56 -19.73
C ILE A 75 -8.25 -21.04 -19.23
N GLN A 76 -7.20 -20.81 -20.01
CA GLN A 76 -5.85 -21.30 -19.71
C GLN A 76 -5.33 -20.89 -18.32
N PRO A 77 -5.46 -19.63 -17.84
CA PRO A 77 -5.00 -19.25 -16.53
C PRO A 77 -5.74 -19.98 -15.39
N ILE A 78 -7.03 -20.26 -15.58
CA ILE A 78 -7.85 -20.97 -14.59
C ILE A 78 -7.38 -22.41 -14.46
N LEU A 79 -7.11 -23.08 -15.61
CA LEU A 79 -6.64 -24.46 -15.61
C LEU A 79 -5.23 -24.57 -15.04
N ALA A 80 -4.34 -23.61 -15.36
CA ALA A 80 -2.99 -23.59 -14.83
C ALA A 80 -2.96 -23.52 -13.30
N ILE A 81 -3.73 -22.60 -12.71
CA ILE A 81 -3.83 -22.49 -11.25
C ILE A 81 -4.45 -23.76 -10.66
N ARG A 82 -5.48 -24.30 -11.30
CA ARG A 82 -6.10 -25.54 -10.86
C ARG A 82 -5.07 -26.69 -10.81
N GLU A 83 -4.27 -26.88 -11.84
CA GLU A 83 -3.24 -27.92 -11.88
C GLU A 83 -2.18 -27.70 -10.78
N GLN A 84 -1.74 -26.48 -10.57
CA GLN A 84 -0.81 -26.13 -9.50
C GLN A 84 -1.35 -26.45 -8.12
N LEU A 85 -2.60 -26.07 -7.82
CA LEU A 85 -3.23 -26.34 -6.53
C LEU A 85 -3.46 -27.83 -6.28
N LEU A 86 -3.78 -28.59 -7.31
CA LEU A 86 -3.91 -30.05 -7.19
C LEU A 86 -2.58 -30.73 -6.95
N PHE A 87 -1.54 -30.31 -7.66
CA PHE A 87 -0.18 -30.76 -7.40
C PHE A 87 0.24 -30.46 -5.94
N LEU A 88 -0.14 -29.30 -5.40
CA LEU A 88 0.10 -28.93 -4.01
C LEU A 88 -0.61 -29.89 -3.04
N LEU A 89 -1.87 -30.24 -3.29
CA LEU A 89 -2.62 -31.20 -2.46
C LEU A 89 -1.97 -32.59 -2.47
N GLU A 90 -1.51 -33.04 -3.62
CA GLU A 90 -0.90 -34.32 -3.82
C GLU A 90 0.50 -34.40 -3.20
N SER A 91 1.37 -33.45 -3.53
CA SER A 91 2.76 -33.41 -3.09
C SER A 91 2.92 -33.23 -1.56
N ASN A 92 1.94 -32.61 -0.90
CA ASN A 92 1.96 -32.38 0.55
C ASN A 92 1.11 -33.41 1.34
N ASN A 93 0.66 -34.48 0.69
CA ASN A 93 -0.18 -35.51 1.31
C ASN A 93 -1.38 -34.93 2.08
N LEU A 94 -2.09 -34.00 1.43
CA LEU A 94 -3.29 -33.34 2.00
C LEU A 94 -4.56 -34.14 1.68
N PHE A 95 -4.46 -35.46 1.70
CA PHE A 95 -5.56 -36.39 1.43
C PHE A 95 -5.38 -37.70 2.24
N ILE A 96 -6.46 -38.46 2.33
CA ILE A 96 -6.51 -39.79 2.92
C ILE A 96 -6.84 -40.77 1.80
N SER A 97 -6.00 -41.77 1.59
CA SER A 97 -6.21 -42.85 0.63
C SER A 97 -6.77 -44.10 1.28
N SER A 98 -7.55 -44.87 0.51
CA SER A 98 -7.93 -46.26 0.88
C SER A 98 -6.81 -47.24 0.63
N SER A 99 -6.96 -48.46 1.15
CA SER A 99 -6.04 -49.57 0.88
C SER A 99 -5.89 -49.93 -0.60
N ASP A 100 -6.89 -49.57 -1.41
CA ASP A 100 -6.95 -49.82 -2.85
C ASP A 100 -6.37 -48.66 -3.68
N GLY A 101 -5.75 -47.66 -3.02
CA GLY A 101 -5.14 -46.49 -3.67
C GLY A 101 -6.13 -45.36 -4.08
N GLY A 102 -7.43 -45.54 -3.82
CA GLY A 102 -8.42 -44.49 -4.06
C GLY A 102 -8.37 -43.41 -2.98
N VAL A 103 -8.67 -42.14 -3.36
CA VAL A 103 -8.74 -41.03 -2.40
C VAL A 103 -10.11 -41.02 -1.73
N ILE A 104 -10.13 -41.22 -0.40
CA ILE A 104 -11.34 -41.21 0.43
C ILE A 104 -11.75 -39.76 0.76
N ARG A 105 -10.77 -38.96 1.13
CA ARG A 105 -10.97 -37.55 1.56
C ARG A 105 -9.76 -36.72 1.25
N SER A 106 -9.96 -35.50 0.84
CA SER A 106 -8.86 -34.51 0.67
C SER A 106 -9.26 -33.15 1.23
N VAL A 107 -8.27 -32.31 1.48
CA VAL A 107 -8.50 -30.88 1.71
C VAL A 107 -9.26 -30.31 0.53
N VAL A 108 -10.19 -29.42 0.81
CA VAL A 108 -10.98 -28.71 -0.19
C VAL A 108 -10.45 -27.29 -0.32
N LEU A 109 -10.08 -26.92 -1.55
CA LEU A 109 -9.66 -25.58 -1.91
C LEU A 109 -10.66 -25.00 -2.90
N ASP A 110 -11.09 -23.76 -2.68
CA ASP A 110 -11.73 -22.94 -3.69
C ASP A 110 -10.76 -21.86 -4.14
N PHE A 111 -10.88 -21.37 -5.36
CA PHE A 111 -10.07 -20.25 -5.82
C PHE A 111 -10.85 -19.27 -6.67
N SER A 112 -10.43 -18.01 -6.61
CA SER A 112 -10.94 -16.92 -7.43
C SER A 112 -9.80 -16.23 -8.14
N ILE A 113 -10.02 -15.78 -9.36
CA ILE A 113 -9.07 -15.02 -10.14
C ILE A 113 -9.78 -13.76 -10.62
N ASN A 114 -9.18 -12.61 -10.34
CA ASN A 114 -9.53 -11.33 -10.97
C ASN A 114 -8.31 -10.76 -11.69
N GLU A 115 -8.37 -9.53 -12.14
CA GLU A 115 -7.27 -8.89 -12.87
C GLU A 115 -6.02 -8.71 -11.98
N GLU A 116 -6.19 -8.42 -10.70
CA GLU A 116 -5.12 -8.05 -9.78
C GLU A 116 -4.71 -9.18 -8.83
N TYR A 117 -5.66 -10.05 -8.43
CA TYR A 117 -5.46 -11.01 -7.35
C TYR A 117 -5.86 -12.43 -7.71
N ILE A 118 -5.22 -13.38 -7.03
CA ILE A 118 -5.66 -14.76 -6.89
C ILE A 118 -6.02 -14.98 -5.42
N GLY A 119 -7.27 -15.29 -5.15
CA GLY A 119 -7.74 -15.71 -3.83
C GLY A 119 -7.80 -17.23 -3.76
N VAL A 120 -7.17 -17.85 -2.76
CA VAL A 120 -7.31 -19.28 -2.45
C VAL A 120 -8.00 -19.41 -1.10
N TYR A 121 -9.08 -20.18 -1.07
CA TYR A 121 -9.91 -20.40 0.10
C TYR A 121 -9.75 -21.88 0.53
N ALA A 122 -9.03 -22.10 1.62
CA ALA A 122 -8.79 -23.43 2.16
C ALA A 122 -9.79 -23.74 3.28
N HIS A 123 -10.66 -24.73 3.07
CA HIS A 123 -11.75 -25.04 4.01
C HIS A 123 -11.23 -25.80 5.24
N VAL A 124 -11.62 -25.32 6.43
CA VAL A 124 -11.36 -25.96 7.70
C VAL A 124 -12.55 -26.87 8.04
N LEU A 125 -12.34 -28.16 7.96
CA LEU A 125 -13.42 -29.16 8.11
C LEU A 125 -13.43 -29.86 9.48
N GLY A 126 -12.61 -29.41 10.44
CA GLY A 126 -12.49 -30.00 11.76
C GLY A 126 -11.79 -31.38 11.77
N ASP A 127 -11.02 -31.68 10.73
CA ASP A 127 -10.26 -32.90 10.55
C ASP A 127 -8.75 -32.72 10.87
N ASN A 128 -7.96 -33.76 10.68
CA ASN A 128 -6.52 -33.78 10.93
C ASN A 128 -5.74 -32.78 10.04
N PHE A 129 -6.37 -32.22 9.00
CA PHE A 129 -5.78 -31.23 8.12
C PHE A 129 -6.03 -29.79 8.57
N SER A 130 -6.91 -29.56 9.55
CA SER A 130 -7.32 -28.19 9.95
C SER A 130 -6.16 -27.30 10.36
N ASN A 131 -5.14 -27.84 11.04
CA ASN A 131 -3.93 -27.10 11.38
C ASN A 131 -3.06 -26.86 10.15
N LYS A 132 -2.83 -27.88 9.31
CA LYS A 132 -2.06 -27.78 8.07
C LYS A 132 -2.66 -26.76 7.11
N VAL A 133 -4.00 -26.71 7.00
CA VAL A 133 -4.73 -25.73 6.20
C VAL A 133 -4.45 -24.29 6.64
N SER A 134 -4.17 -24.08 7.93
CA SER A 134 -3.82 -22.75 8.46
C SER A 134 -2.36 -22.33 8.17
N GLU A 135 -1.51 -23.23 7.69
CA GLU A 135 -0.07 -23.02 7.46
C GLU A 135 0.32 -23.24 5.98
N LEU A 136 -0.64 -23.11 5.06
CA LEU A 136 -0.40 -23.33 3.62
C LEU A 136 0.27 -22.14 2.91
N ASP A 137 0.49 -21.03 3.58
CA ASP A 137 1.02 -19.79 3.00
C ASP A 137 2.33 -19.98 2.25
N VAL A 138 3.32 -20.67 2.86
CA VAL A 138 4.63 -20.93 2.24
C VAL A 138 4.48 -21.84 1.01
N TYR A 139 3.67 -22.89 1.12
CA TYR A 139 3.45 -23.85 0.03
C TYR A 139 2.67 -23.22 -1.13
N LEU A 140 1.65 -22.43 -0.84
CA LEU A 140 0.87 -21.70 -1.85
C LEU A 140 1.71 -20.65 -2.55
N SER A 141 2.52 -19.88 -1.81
CA SER A 141 3.43 -18.89 -2.38
C SER A 141 4.42 -19.54 -3.35
N ALA A 142 5.03 -20.66 -2.95
CA ALA A 142 5.95 -21.41 -3.80
C ALA A 142 5.25 -22.02 -5.02
N CYS A 143 4.07 -22.60 -4.82
CA CYS A 143 3.29 -23.26 -5.88
C CYS A 143 2.81 -22.28 -6.95
N LEU A 144 2.31 -21.12 -6.54
CA LEU A 144 1.82 -20.06 -7.44
C LEU A 144 2.94 -19.17 -7.96
N ASN A 145 4.14 -19.24 -7.36
CA ASN A 145 5.26 -18.32 -7.58
C ASN A 145 4.84 -16.84 -7.38
N LEU A 146 4.06 -16.60 -6.33
CA LEU A 146 3.54 -15.29 -5.97
C LEU A 146 3.72 -15.03 -4.48
N ASN A 147 3.94 -13.76 -4.12
CA ASN A 147 3.98 -13.35 -2.73
C ASN A 147 2.59 -13.31 -2.12
N LEU A 148 2.45 -13.86 -0.90
CA LEU A 148 1.24 -13.71 -0.11
C LEU A 148 1.07 -12.23 0.28
N GLU A 149 -0.10 -11.68 0.02
CA GLU A 149 -0.44 -10.31 0.41
C GLU A 149 -1.28 -10.26 1.69
N GLU A 150 -2.25 -11.16 1.80
CA GLU A 150 -3.17 -11.19 2.92
C GLU A 150 -3.56 -12.63 3.29
N LYS A 151 -3.64 -12.89 4.60
CA LYS A 151 -4.12 -14.15 5.17
C LYS A 151 -5.22 -13.84 6.19
N ILE A 152 -6.43 -14.29 5.91
CA ILE A 152 -7.58 -14.12 6.82
C ILE A 152 -8.06 -15.48 7.27
N LYS A 153 -8.05 -15.70 8.59
CA LYS A 153 -8.54 -16.94 9.21
C LYS A 153 -9.94 -16.72 9.79
N THR A 154 -10.87 -17.55 9.36
CA THR A 154 -12.22 -17.67 9.93
C THR A 154 -12.42 -19.06 10.51
N ALA A 155 -13.52 -19.30 11.20
CA ALA A 155 -13.82 -20.60 11.80
C ALA A 155 -13.95 -21.74 10.75
N SER A 156 -14.38 -21.43 9.53
CA SER A 156 -14.66 -22.43 8.49
C SER A 156 -13.68 -22.41 7.32
N CYS A 157 -12.85 -21.38 7.20
CA CYS A 157 -12.00 -21.17 6.03
C CYS A 157 -10.81 -20.29 6.36
N VAL A 158 -9.69 -20.55 5.69
CA VAL A 158 -8.54 -19.65 5.63
C VAL A 158 -8.43 -19.10 4.21
N LYS A 159 -8.53 -17.78 4.07
CA LYS A 159 -8.36 -17.09 2.80
C LYS A 159 -6.92 -16.64 2.66
N TYR A 160 -6.31 -16.99 1.54
CA TYR A 160 -4.99 -16.54 1.11
C TYR A 160 -5.15 -15.69 -0.14
N THR A 161 -4.64 -14.46 -0.14
CA THR A 161 -4.71 -13.52 -1.28
C THR A 161 -3.32 -13.28 -1.82
N PHE A 162 -3.14 -13.52 -3.12
CA PHE A 162 -1.88 -13.36 -3.83
C PHE A 162 -2.05 -12.33 -4.94
N ARG A 163 -1.12 -11.41 -5.11
CA ARG A 163 -1.13 -10.43 -6.19
C ARG A 163 -0.54 -11.04 -7.46
N ARG A 164 -1.27 -10.96 -8.57
CA ARG A 164 -0.88 -11.57 -9.87
C ARG A 164 0.27 -10.87 -10.55
N TYR A 165 0.30 -9.57 -10.45
CA TYR A 165 1.32 -8.72 -11.06
C TYR A 165 1.88 -7.79 -10.00
N PRO A 166 3.20 -7.55 -9.98
CA PRO A 166 3.73 -6.49 -9.14
C PRO A 166 3.06 -5.18 -9.58
N GLU A 167 2.43 -4.49 -8.66
CA GLU A 167 1.94 -3.14 -8.93
C GLU A 167 3.12 -2.25 -9.29
N ARG A 168 2.92 -1.38 -10.28
CA ARG A 168 3.86 -0.30 -10.49
C ARG A 168 3.81 0.59 -9.24
N ARG A 169 4.93 0.66 -8.54
CA ARG A 169 5.12 1.57 -7.42
C ARG A 169 4.82 2.99 -7.90
N ILE A 170 4.03 3.74 -7.15
CA ILE A 170 3.73 5.13 -7.49
C ILE A 170 5.02 5.94 -7.47
N SER A 171 5.15 6.89 -8.40
CA SER A 171 6.29 7.79 -8.43
C SER A 171 6.03 9.04 -7.56
N TRP A 172 7.06 9.80 -7.28
CA TRP A 172 6.93 11.09 -6.60
C TRP A 172 6.07 12.06 -7.39
N GLU A 173 6.21 12.07 -8.72
CA GLU A 173 5.43 12.92 -9.61
C GLU A 173 3.93 12.58 -9.55
N ASP A 174 3.59 11.29 -9.42
CA ASP A 174 2.20 10.85 -9.26
C ASP A 174 1.57 11.44 -7.99
N THR A 175 2.35 11.59 -6.89
CA THR A 175 1.84 12.13 -5.62
C THR A 175 1.49 13.61 -5.69
N LEU A 176 2.08 14.39 -6.60
CA LEU A 176 1.70 15.78 -6.84
C LEU A 176 0.43 15.92 -7.66
N GLN A 177 0.00 14.89 -8.39
CA GLN A 177 -1.18 14.98 -9.27
C GLN A 177 -2.51 14.83 -8.52
N THR A 178 -2.49 14.58 -7.21
CA THR A 178 -3.72 14.45 -6.43
C THR A 178 -4.51 15.76 -6.43
N THR A 179 -5.81 15.64 -6.69
CA THR A 179 -6.79 16.75 -6.62
C THR A 179 -7.62 16.69 -5.34
N GLU A 180 -7.49 15.64 -4.57
CA GLU A 180 -8.20 15.41 -3.33
C GLU A 180 -7.35 15.82 -2.11
N ILE A 181 -8.01 16.07 -0.98
CA ILE A 181 -7.35 16.37 0.32
C ILE A 181 -6.83 15.04 0.92
N THR A 182 -5.98 14.35 0.16
CA THR A 182 -5.52 13.00 0.48
C THR A 182 -4.00 12.95 0.47
N ILE A 183 -3.44 12.34 1.50
CA ILE A 183 -2.02 12.02 1.61
C ILE A 183 -1.84 10.55 1.23
N THR A 184 -0.85 10.25 0.42
CA THR A 184 -0.61 8.95 -0.18
C THR A 184 0.76 8.40 0.23
N ALA A 185 0.77 7.27 0.94
CA ALA A 185 1.99 6.51 1.21
C ALA A 185 2.19 5.34 0.23
N ASP A 186 1.08 4.84 -0.34
CA ASP A 186 1.01 3.78 -1.35
C ASP A 186 -0.38 3.88 -2.00
N LYS A 187 -0.61 3.26 -3.16
CA LYS A 187 -1.93 3.24 -3.83
C LYS A 187 -3.08 2.82 -2.91
N ASN A 188 -2.81 1.86 -2.03
CA ASN A 188 -3.79 1.30 -1.11
C ASN A 188 -3.65 1.85 0.33
N CYS A 189 -2.69 2.73 0.56
CA CYS A 189 -2.39 3.32 1.85
C CYS A 189 -2.46 4.84 1.74
N CYS A 190 -3.69 5.35 1.81
CA CYS A 190 -3.98 6.77 1.70
C CYS A 190 -4.86 7.20 2.87
N TRP A 191 -4.70 8.43 3.32
CA TRP A 191 -5.55 9.02 4.35
C TRP A 191 -5.88 10.47 4.04
N ARG A 192 -7.00 10.93 4.57
CA ARG A 192 -7.37 12.33 4.45
C ARG A 192 -6.55 13.16 5.42
N LEU A 193 -6.12 14.34 5.00
CA LEU A 193 -5.50 15.35 5.85
C LEU A 193 -6.31 15.55 7.15
N GLY A 194 -5.67 15.37 8.32
CA GLY A 194 -6.30 15.51 9.63
C GLY A 194 -7.22 14.36 10.09
N ALA A 195 -7.38 13.31 9.27
CA ALA A 195 -8.25 12.20 9.61
C ALA A 195 -7.74 10.85 9.07
N PRO A 196 -6.94 10.08 9.81
CA PRO A 196 -6.52 10.34 11.19
C PRO A 196 -5.36 11.34 11.31
N PRO A 197 -5.17 11.98 12.49
CA PRO A 197 -4.08 12.93 12.70
C PRO A 197 -2.77 12.20 13.00
N HIS A 198 -1.67 12.90 12.80
CA HIS A 198 -0.31 12.54 13.15
C HIS A 198 0.22 11.25 12.52
N VAL A 199 1.48 11.29 12.13
CA VAL A 199 2.17 10.21 11.45
C VAL A 199 3.43 9.82 12.22
N LEU A 200 3.58 8.56 12.56
CA LEU A 200 4.80 7.98 13.13
C LEU A 200 5.49 7.13 12.07
N ILE A 201 6.72 7.45 11.74
CA ILE A 201 7.52 6.70 10.77
C ILE A 201 8.76 6.15 11.47
N ALA A 202 8.88 4.85 11.53
CA ALA A 202 10.09 4.19 12.00
C ALA A 202 10.77 3.45 10.86
N GLY A 203 12.10 3.38 10.92
CA GLY A 203 12.86 2.64 9.92
C GLY A 203 14.37 2.80 10.11
N SER A 204 15.09 1.70 9.93
CA SER A 204 16.55 1.67 10.03
C SER A 204 17.20 2.59 8.99
N THR A 205 18.48 2.86 9.18
CA THR A 205 19.27 3.61 8.18
C THR A 205 19.20 2.92 6.82
N ARG A 206 18.96 3.70 5.76
CA ARG A 206 18.73 3.23 4.38
C ARG A 206 17.41 2.51 4.13
N SER A 207 16.46 2.56 5.02
CA SER A 207 15.11 2.00 4.79
C SER A 207 14.25 2.84 3.85
N GLY A 208 14.63 4.07 3.51
CA GLY A 208 13.84 5.01 2.73
C GLY A 208 13.02 6.01 3.57
N LYS A 209 13.20 6.03 4.90
CA LYS A 209 12.45 6.91 5.83
C LYS A 209 12.52 8.39 5.45
N THR A 210 13.72 8.94 5.26
CA THR A 210 13.90 10.38 4.91
C THR A 210 13.25 10.68 3.56
N VAL A 211 13.42 9.81 2.57
CA VAL A 211 12.78 9.92 1.25
C VAL A 211 11.25 9.98 1.35
N MET A 212 10.66 9.15 2.23
CA MET A 212 9.22 9.20 2.50
C MET A 212 8.81 10.51 3.19
N ILE A 213 9.58 10.98 4.17
CA ILE A 213 9.31 12.26 4.85
C ILE A 213 9.38 13.43 3.87
N GLU A 214 10.38 13.48 2.99
CA GLU A 214 10.51 14.50 1.94
C GLU A 214 9.28 14.51 1.02
N ASN A 215 8.83 13.34 0.58
CA ASN A 215 7.64 13.22 -0.25
C ASN A 215 6.36 13.67 0.49
N LEU A 216 6.20 13.30 1.78
CA LEU A 216 5.10 13.79 2.60
C LEU A 216 5.09 15.31 2.72
N VAL A 217 6.25 15.93 2.95
CA VAL A 217 6.36 17.40 3.02
C VAL A 217 5.82 18.05 1.74
N ALA A 218 6.19 17.53 0.57
CA ALA A 218 5.67 18.04 -0.70
C ALA A 218 4.15 17.85 -0.83
N GLN A 219 3.63 16.69 -0.42
CA GLN A 219 2.19 16.44 -0.43
C GLN A 219 1.42 17.39 0.51
N TYR A 220 1.95 17.65 1.71
CA TYR A 220 1.33 18.61 2.61
C TYR A 220 1.39 20.06 2.08
N LEU A 221 2.48 20.43 1.41
CA LEU A 221 2.60 21.75 0.77
C LEU A 221 1.53 21.98 -0.28
N ILE A 222 1.32 21.04 -1.21
CA ILE A 222 0.29 21.20 -2.25
C ILE A 222 -1.13 21.30 -1.70
N LEU A 223 -1.34 20.87 -0.44
CA LEU A 223 -2.59 21.04 0.30
C LEU A 223 -2.66 22.36 1.09
N GLY A 224 -1.68 23.25 0.89
CA GLY A 224 -1.62 24.57 1.50
C GLY A 224 -1.12 24.59 2.94
N SER A 225 -0.53 23.51 3.45
CA SER A 225 -0.04 23.41 4.82
C SER A 225 1.22 24.24 5.05
N ASP A 226 1.30 24.97 6.15
CA ASP A 226 2.55 25.52 6.65
C ASP A 226 3.42 24.41 7.22
N ILE A 227 4.73 24.49 7.00
CA ILE A 227 5.69 23.45 7.38
C ILE A 227 6.68 24.00 8.42
N LYS A 228 6.92 23.21 9.48
CA LYS A 228 8.04 23.40 10.41
C LYS A 228 8.89 22.11 10.43
N LEU A 229 10.14 22.18 10.01
CA LEU A 229 11.09 21.08 10.00
C LEU A 229 12.00 21.15 11.22
N LEU A 230 11.88 20.19 12.11
CA LEU A 230 12.70 20.05 13.31
C LEU A 230 13.74 18.95 13.04
N ASP A 231 14.94 19.36 12.61
CA ASP A 231 16.01 18.45 12.20
C ASP A 231 17.29 18.65 13.03
N PRO A 232 17.41 17.98 14.19
CA PRO A 232 18.58 18.09 15.04
C PRO A 232 19.85 17.53 14.40
N LYS A 233 19.74 16.63 13.42
CA LYS A 233 20.89 16.08 12.69
C LYS A 233 21.49 17.04 11.66
N LYS A 234 20.74 18.06 11.25
CA LYS A 234 21.13 18.95 10.15
C LYS A 234 21.43 18.17 8.86
N GLY A 235 20.58 17.18 8.57
CA GLY A 235 20.72 16.26 7.44
C GLY A 235 20.14 16.79 6.15
N ASP A 236 19.89 15.87 5.21
CA ASP A 236 19.37 16.17 3.88
C ASP A 236 18.03 16.91 3.95
N LEU A 237 17.16 16.58 4.91
CA LEU A 237 15.89 17.27 5.10
C LEU A 237 16.06 18.77 5.33
N SER A 238 17.03 19.19 6.13
CA SER A 238 17.35 20.62 6.36
C SER A 238 17.96 21.28 5.14
N TRP A 239 18.97 20.62 4.54
CA TRP A 239 19.78 21.23 3.49
C TRP A 239 19.11 21.25 2.13
N LEU A 240 18.39 20.19 1.78
CA LEU A 240 17.74 20.09 0.49
C LEU A 240 16.31 20.67 0.53
N VAL A 241 15.45 20.08 1.36
CA VAL A 241 14.04 20.52 1.44
C VAL A 241 13.91 21.84 2.18
N GLY A 242 14.42 21.91 3.41
CA GLY A 242 14.20 23.05 4.28
C GLY A 242 14.71 24.37 3.71
N LYS A 243 15.95 24.38 3.19
CA LYS A 243 16.53 25.58 2.56
C LYS A 243 15.72 25.99 1.33
N LYS A 244 15.32 25.04 0.47
CA LYS A 244 14.48 25.32 -0.70
C LYS A 244 13.17 25.97 -0.31
N LEU A 245 12.51 25.46 0.74
CA LEU A 245 11.26 26.03 1.24
C LEU A 245 11.45 27.44 1.82
N GLU A 246 12.51 27.70 2.58
CA GLU A 246 12.80 29.04 3.12
C GLU A 246 13.05 30.05 2.02
N ASP A 247 13.80 29.67 0.97
CA ASP A 247 14.09 30.53 -0.18
C ASP A 247 12.81 30.87 -0.99
N ARG A 248 11.85 29.96 -1.06
CA ARG A 248 10.59 30.10 -1.85
C ARG A 248 9.44 30.72 -1.07
N LEU A 249 9.30 30.38 0.21
CA LEU A 249 8.11 30.71 1.00
C LEU A 249 8.26 31.93 1.90
N SER A 250 9.46 32.49 2.01
CA SER A 250 9.77 33.72 2.78
C SER A 250 9.41 33.64 4.27
N TYR A 251 9.36 32.43 4.85
CA TYR A 251 9.23 32.24 6.29
C TYR A 251 10.17 31.15 6.79
N LYS A 252 10.47 31.16 8.10
CA LYS A 252 11.40 30.20 8.69
C LYS A 252 10.75 28.81 8.75
N VAL A 253 11.42 27.84 8.11
CA VAL A 253 10.99 26.44 8.04
C VAL A 253 11.85 25.54 8.93
N VAL A 254 13.18 25.79 9.02
CA VAL A 254 14.15 24.88 9.64
C VAL A 254 14.50 25.29 11.05
N TYR A 255 14.48 24.32 11.98
CA TYR A 255 14.82 24.46 13.38
C TYR A 255 15.75 23.31 13.79
N ASN A 256 17.03 23.60 14.05
CA ASN A 256 18.08 22.59 14.17
C ASN A 256 18.64 22.43 15.59
N SER A 257 18.58 23.48 16.43
CA SER A 257 19.10 23.39 17.79
C SER A 257 18.02 23.04 18.81
N PRO A 258 18.37 22.46 19.97
CA PRO A 258 17.39 22.13 21.00
C PRO A 258 16.49 23.32 21.41
N PHE A 259 17.06 24.52 21.50
CA PHE A 259 16.31 25.72 21.84
C PHE A 259 15.37 26.17 20.74
N GLN A 260 15.80 26.05 19.48
CA GLN A 260 14.94 26.35 18.33
C GLN A 260 13.78 25.35 18.22
N ILE A 261 14.05 24.06 18.44
CA ILE A 261 13.03 23.02 18.42
C ILE A 261 12.00 23.24 19.54
N ALA A 262 12.46 23.53 20.78
CA ALA A 262 11.57 23.84 21.88
C ALA A 262 10.72 25.10 21.61
N GLY A 263 11.33 26.15 21.06
CA GLY A 263 10.64 27.36 20.61
C GLY A 263 9.56 27.08 19.56
N ALA A 264 9.90 26.32 18.51
CA ALA A 264 8.96 25.96 17.43
C ALA A 264 7.75 25.16 17.93
N LEU A 265 7.96 24.24 18.87
CA LEU A 265 6.86 23.46 19.49
C LEU A 265 6.01 24.31 20.43
N ARG A 266 6.60 25.25 21.18
CA ARG A 266 5.87 26.23 21.98
C ARG A 266 4.99 27.12 21.10
N GLU A 267 5.54 27.71 20.04
CA GLU A 267 4.78 28.52 19.07
C GLU A 267 3.62 27.73 18.47
N ALA A 268 3.81 26.43 18.19
CA ALA A 268 2.75 25.58 17.66
C ALA A 268 1.62 25.33 18.68
N VAL A 269 1.94 25.20 19.97
CA VAL A 269 0.93 25.11 21.05
C VAL A 269 0.19 26.44 21.21
N GLU A 270 0.88 27.58 21.12
CA GLU A 270 0.27 28.92 21.15
C GLU A 270 -0.69 29.10 19.98
N GLU A 271 -0.27 28.69 18.77
CA GLU A 271 -1.11 28.72 17.57
C GLU A 271 -2.33 27.79 17.70
N MET A 272 -2.16 26.58 18.25
CA MET A 272 -3.28 25.69 18.57
C MET A 272 -4.31 26.37 19.46
N ASN A 273 -3.85 27.00 20.54
CA ASN A 273 -4.73 27.70 21.49
C ASN A 273 -5.41 28.89 20.83
N ARG A 274 -4.70 29.67 20.00
CA ARG A 274 -5.27 30.78 19.21
C ARG A 274 -6.37 30.28 18.28
N ARG A 275 -6.13 29.18 17.56
CA ARG A 275 -7.15 28.58 16.66
C ARG A 275 -8.39 28.16 17.44
N PHE A 276 -8.24 27.49 18.58
CA PHE A 276 -9.37 27.12 19.43
C PHE A 276 -10.16 28.32 19.95
N GLN A 277 -9.49 29.41 20.31
CA GLN A 277 -10.18 30.65 20.71
C GLN A 277 -11.01 31.20 19.56
N ILE A 278 -10.44 31.29 18.35
CA ILE A 278 -11.17 31.78 17.16
C ILE A 278 -12.38 30.89 16.88
N MET A 279 -12.21 29.56 16.92
CA MET A 279 -13.30 28.60 16.69
C MET A 279 -14.41 28.77 17.75
N ALA A 280 -14.05 28.95 19.01
CA ALA A 280 -15.01 29.16 20.10
C ALA A 280 -15.79 30.46 19.99
N TYR A 281 -15.15 31.55 19.48
CA TYR A 281 -15.80 32.83 19.26
C TYR A 281 -16.64 32.89 17.98
N ASN A 282 -16.51 31.92 17.06
CA ASN A 282 -17.22 31.89 15.77
C ASN A 282 -17.94 30.54 15.55
N PRO A 283 -18.86 30.13 16.44
CA PRO A 283 -19.53 28.84 16.34
C PRO A 283 -20.33 28.69 15.05
N ASP A 284 -20.88 29.76 14.50
CA ASP A 284 -21.67 29.77 13.26
C ASP A 284 -20.82 29.35 12.03
N ILE A 285 -19.50 29.54 12.10
CA ILE A 285 -18.56 29.14 11.05
C ILE A 285 -18.08 27.70 11.25
N TYR A 286 -17.82 27.31 12.50
CA TYR A 286 -17.17 26.03 12.83
C TYR A 286 -18.12 24.92 13.29
N VAL A 287 -19.43 25.18 13.36
CA VAL A 287 -20.44 24.16 13.68
C VAL A 287 -21.37 23.99 12.48
N SER A 288 -21.40 22.81 11.89
CA SER A 288 -22.27 22.49 10.76
C SER A 288 -22.96 21.14 10.99
N LYS A 289 -24.28 21.09 10.83
CA LYS A 289 -25.10 19.88 10.94
C LYS A 289 -24.82 19.07 12.23
N GLY A 290 -24.63 19.79 13.35
CA GLY A 290 -24.37 19.16 14.67
C GLY A 290 -22.96 18.58 14.84
N LYS A 291 -22.01 18.94 13.96
CA LYS A 291 -20.60 18.55 14.04
C LYS A 291 -19.71 19.78 14.09
N VAL A 292 -18.65 19.71 14.88
CA VAL A 292 -17.61 20.72 14.90
C VAL A 292 -16.64 20.43 13.73
N LEU A 293 -16.45 21.42 12.87
CA LEU A 293 -15.49 21.39 11.78
C LEU A 293 -14.07 21.57 12.33
N SER A 294 -13.08 20.97 11.70
CA SER A 294 -11.67 21.27 11.95
C SER A 294 -11.30 22.64 11.35
N TRP A 295 -10.22 23.22 11.86
CA TRP A 295 -9.74 24.53 11.40
C TRP A 295 -9.61 24.61 9.86
N ALA A 296 -8.95 23.63 9.24
CA ALA A 296 -8.73 23.59 7.78
C ALA A 296 -9.96 23.19 6.94
N ASP A 297 -11.07 22.74 7.56
CA ASP A 297 -12.32 22.50 6.86
C ASP A 297 -13.00 23.82 6.44
N VAL A 298 -12.61 24.94 7.04
CA VAL A 298 -13.14 26.28 6.73
C VAL A 298 -12.27 26.95 5.68
N LYS A 299 -12.90 27.49 4.64
CA LYS A 299 -12.22 28.20 3.54
C LYS A 299 -11.36 29.35 4.07
N GLY A 300 -10.12 29.45 3.58
CA GLY A 300 -9.15 30.47 3.99
C GLY A 300 -8.27 30.05 5.17
N ASN A 301 -8.57 28.93 5.83
CA ASN A 301 -7.75 28.36 6.88
C ASN A 301 -6.87 27.23 6.35
N TYR A 302 -5.67 27.11 6.90
CA TYR A 302 -4.66 26.15 6.44
C TYR A 302 -4.11 25.31 7.58
N PRO A 303 -3.72 24.08 7.33
CA PRO A 303 -3.05 23.23 8.31
C PRO A 303 -1.65 23.76 8.66
N LEU A 304 -1.15 23.35 9.81
CA LEU A 304 0.27 23.44 10.18
C LEU A 304 0.81 22.03 10.35
N VAL A 305 1.91 21.71 9.72
CA VAL A 305 2.57 20.41 9.83
C VAL A 305 3.95 20.57 10.44
N ILE A 306 4.20 19.81 11.49
CA ILE A 306 5.46 19.79 12.22
C ILE A 306 6.12 18.45 11.94
N VAL A 307 7.30 18.48 11.38
CA VAL A 307 8.09 17.29 11.06
C VAL A 307 9.28 17.23 11.98
N LEU A 308 9.36 16.21 12.82
CA LEU A 308 10.54 15.95 13.65
C LEU A 308 11.25 14.70 13.12
N ASP A 309 12.37 14.90 12.44
CA ASP A 309 13.20 13.78 12.00
C ASP A 309 14.29 13.49 13.04
N GLU A 310 14.35 12.22 13.47
CA GLU A 310 15.35 11.69 14.40
C GLU A 310 15.29 12.27 15.83
N GLY A 311 14.22 12.01 16.54
CA GLY A 311 14.05 12.47 17.92
C GLY A 311 15.14 12.06 18.91
N ILE A 312 15.83 10.93 18.68
CA ILE A 312 16.94 10.49 19.54
C ILE A 312 18.13 11.45 19.42
N ALA A 313 18.43 11.97 18.22
CA ALA A 313 19.48 12.96 18.04
C ALA A 313 19.17 14.26 18.79
N PHE A 314 17.89 14.67 18.78
CA PHE A 314 17.43 15.83 19.57
C PHE A 314 17.69 15.64 21.07
N ARG A 315 17.33 14.48 21.62
CA ARG A 315 17.58 14.16 23.02
C ARG A 315 19.06 14.20 23.36
N THR A 316 19.89 13.52 22.56
CA THR A 316 21.32 13.41 22.79
C THR A 316 22.01 14.78 22.78
N GLU A 317 21.68 15.66 21.84
CA GLU A 317 22.23 17.02 21.80
C GLU A 317 21.74 17.87 22.98
N ALA A 318 20.47 17.79 23.33
CA ALA A 318 19.89 18.55 24.41
C ALA A 318 20.44 18.16 25.80
N GLU A 319 20.72 16.87 26.02
CA GLU A 319 21.23 16.37 27.30
C GLU A 319 22.69 16.80 27.60
N THR A 320 23.39 17.44 26.66
CA THR A 320 24.77 17.91 26.86
C THR A 320 24.88 19.08 27.86
N THR A 321 23.84 19.86 28.06
CA THR A 321 23.79 21.01 28.96
C THR A 321 22.56 20.99 29.87
N LYS A 322 22.61 21.68 31.01
CA LYS A 322 21.42 21.79 31.90
C LYS A 322 20.29 22.58 31.26
N GLU A 323 20.62 23.61 30.53
CA GLU A 323 19.64 24.43 29.77
C GLU A 323 19.04 23.63 28.62
N GLY A 324 19.83 22.82 27.92
CA GLY A 324 19.39 21.93 26.88
C GLY A 324 18.37 20.87 27.41
N LYS A 325 18.63 20.28 28.59
CA LYS A 325 17.71 19.36 29.24
C LYS A 325 16.35 20.01 29.51
N LYS A 326 16.33 21.24 30.01
CA LYS A 326 15.09 21.99 30.23
C LYS A 326 14.37 22.27 28.92
N ALA A 327 15.09 22.64 27.88
CA ALA A 327 14.52 22.84 26.55
C ALA A 327 13.91 21.53 25.98
N TYR A 328 14.57 20.39 26.21
CA TYR A 328 14.05 19.08 25.84
C TYR A 328 12.77 18.70 26.60
N GLU A 329 12.75 18.90 27.92
CA GLU A 329 11.59 18.63 28.76
C GLU A 329 10.39 19.50 28.33
N GLU A 330 10.61 20.79 28.07
CA GLU A 330 9.60 21.70 27.53
C GLU A 330 9.10 21.23 26.16
N ALA A 331 10.01 20.89 25.25
CA ALA A 331 9.70 20.41 23.91
C ALA A 331 8.83 19.14 23.95
N MET A 332 9.19 18.16 24.81
CA MET A 332 8.43 16.91 24.94
C MET A 332 7.04 17.14 25.57
N SER A 333 6.91 18.07 26.51
CA SER A 333 5.62 18.48 27.06
C SER A 333 4.72 19.11 25.98
N ASN A 334 5.27 20.02 25.19
CA ASN A 334 4.56 20.66 24.08
C ASN A 334 4.18 19.68 22.98
N LEU A 335 5.09 18.77 22.60
CA LEU A 335 4.83 17.69 21.65
C LEU A 335 3.68 16.80 22.13
N GLY A 336 3.68 16.38 23.41
CA GLY A 336 2.61 15.62 24.01
C GLY A 336 1.27 16.36 23.97
N SER A 337 1.26 17.66 24.25
CA SER A 337 0.06 18.50 24.17
C SER A 337 -0.50 18.58 22.75
N LEU A 338 0.37 18.74 21.73
CA LEU A 338 -0.02 18.74 20.33
C LEU A 338 -0.61 17.40 19.92
N LEU A 339 0.07 16.30 20.21
CA LEU A 339 -0.41 14.95 19.85
C LEU A 339 -1.80 14.64 20.43
N VAL A 340 -2.10 15.11 21.62
CA VAL A 340 -3.40 14.83 22.28
C VAL A 340 -4.51 15.76 21.82
N LYS A 341 -4.21 17.03 21.50
CA LYS A 341 -5.25 18.09 21.41
C LYS A 341 -5.37 18.71 20.01
N SER A 342 -4.34 18.66 19.15
CA SER A 342 -4.26 19.56 18.01
C SER A 342 -5.09 19.16 16.78
N ARG A 343 -5.74 18.00 16.80
CA ARG A 343 -6.52 17.48 15.65
C ARG A 343 -7.52 18.49 15.10
N GLN A 344 -8.40 19.05 15.95
CA GLN A 344 -9.40 20.02 15.49
C GLN A 344 -8.80 21.37 15.10
N ALA A 345 -7.65 21.73 15.67
CA ALA A 345 -6.89 22.90 15.26
C ALA A 345 -6.14 22.69 13.93
N SER A 346 -6.21 21.52 13.30
CA SER A 346 -5.51 21.13 12.09
C SER A 346 -4.00 21.39 12.17
N ILE A 347 -3.40 20.98 13.29
CA ILE A 347 -1.95 20.94 13.47
C ILE A 347 -1.53 19.49 13.53
N GLU A 348 -0.76 19.05 12.55
CA GLU A 348 -0.31 17.67 12.44
C GLU A 348 1.15 17.54 12.81
N VAL A 349 1.52 16.38 13.33
CA VAL A 349 2.89 16.05 13.71
C VAL A 349 3.31 14.78 12.98
N ILE A 350 4.45 14.86 12.31
CA ILE A 350 5.14 13.72 11.70
C ILE A 350 6.41 13.49 12.51
N VAL A 351 6.59 12.29 13.04
CA VAL A 351 7.80 11.93 13.78
C VAL A 351 8.51 10.80 13.08
N GLY A 352 9.77 11.03 12.74
CA GLY A 352 10.71 10.05 12.19
C GLY A 352 11.61 9.46 13.26
N LEU A 353 11.73 8.13 13.33
CA LEU A 353 12.59 7.40 14.26
C LEU A 353 13.42 6.36 13.52
N GLN A 354 14.67 6.14 13.93
CA GLN A 354 15.48 5.02 13.41
C GLN A 354 14.98 3.67 13.93
N ARG A 355 14.52 3.66 15.16
CA ARG A 355 13.86 2.51 15.80
C ARG A 355 12.65 2.99 16.58
N ALA A 356 11.59 2.24 16.53
CA ALA A 356 10.49 2.46 17.45
C ALA A 356 10.98 2.11 18.87
N SER A 357 11.17 3.12 19.69
CA SER A 357 11.63 2.98 21.07
C SER A 357 10.75 3.77 22.03
N SER A 358 10.42 3.17 23.16
CA SER A 358 9.71 3.86 24.25
C SER A 358 10.54 4.95 24.90
N ASP A 359 11.86 4.97 24.68
CA ASP A 359 12.78 5.92 25.27
C ASP A 359 12.59 7.34 24.75
N PHE A 360 12.13 7.48 23.48
CA PHE A 360 11.86 8.80 22.91
C PHE A 360 10.35 9.11 22.90
N ILE A 361 9.50 8.19 22.42
CA ILE A 361 8.04 8.38 22.39
C ILE A 361 7.36 7.43 23.40
N PRO A 362 6.99 7.92 24.59
CA PRO A 362 6.24 7.14 25.58
C PRO A 362 4.92 6.61 25.00
N THR A 363 4.42 5.51 25.58
CA THR A 363 3.21 4.82 25.09
C THR A 363 2.00 5.74 24.96
N TYR A 364 1.77 6.64 25.93
CA TYR A 364 0.65 7.58 25.89
C TYR A 364 0.71 8.58 24.72
N MET A 365 1.90 8.92 24.24
CA MET A 365 2.08 9.73 23.03
C MET A 365 1.86 8.90 21.77
N ARG A 366 2.39 7.67 21.73
CA ARG A 366 2.27 6.79 20.56
C ARG A 366 0.82 6.48 20.19
N GLN A 367 -0.05 6.32 21.16
CA GLN A 367 -1.48 6.06 20.94
C GLN A 367 -2.23 7.19 20.21
N ASN A 368 -1.59 8.35 20.05
CA ASN A 368 -2.20 9.48 19.35
C ASN A 368 -1.75 9.60 17.89
N PHE A 369 -0.81 8.76 17.43
CA PHE A 369 -0.49 8.69 16.01
C PHE A 369 -1.51 7.80 15.30
N GLY A 370 -2.29 8.40 14.45
CA GLY A 370 -3.32 7.69 13.69
C GLY A 370 -2.77 6.99 12.44
N VAL A 371 -1.54 7.34 12.02
CA VAL A 371 -0.83 6.65 10.94
C VAL A 371 0.51 6.16 11.48
N SER A 372 0.76 4.87 11.35
CA SER A 372 2.02 4.21 11.73
C SER A 372 2.64 3.53 10.51
N LEU A 373 3.88 3.91 10.17
CA LEU A 373 4.63 3.38 9.04
C LEU A 373 5.98 2.84 9.50
N LEU A 374 6.23 1.56 9.30
CA LEU A 374 7.50 0.88 9.62
C LEU A 374 8.19 0.45 8.33
N LEU A 375 9.31 1.10 7.98
CA LEU A 375 10.07 0.85 6.76
C LEU A 375 11.29 -0.04 7.03
N GLY A 376 11.62 -0.91 6.06
CA GLY A 376 12.73 -1.85 6.17
C GLY A 376 12.51 -2.89 7.28
N ALA A 377 11.25 -3.24 7.58
CA ALA A 377 10.91 -4.24 8.57
C ALA A 377 11.53 -5.59 8.21
N THR A 378 12.07 -6.28 9.21
CA THR A 378 12.51 -7.65 9.08
C THR A 378 11.83 -8.51 10.14
N THR A 379 11.68 -9.79 9.89
CA THR A 379 11.17 -10.74 10.89
C THR A 379 11.99 -10.74 12.19
N ALA A 380 13.24 -10.26 12.14
CA ALA A 380 14.13 -10.17 13.30
C ALA A 380 13.83 -8.96 14.21
N ASP A 381 13.07 -7.95 13.75
CA ASP A 381 12.76 -6.74 14.52
C ASP A 381 11.35 -6.78 15.13
N SER A 382 11.07 -7.86 15.85
CA SER A 382 9.77 -8.08 16.52
C SER A 382 9.40 -6.97 17.52
N ASP A 383 10.40 -6.31 18.13
CA ASP A 383 10.15 -5.25 19.12
C ASP A 383 9.67 -3.97 18.45
N SER A 384 10.26 -3.54 17.33
CA SER A 384 9.76 -2.39 16.56
C SER A 384 8.36 -2.66 16.02
N CYS A 385 8.10 -3.87 15.54
CA CYS A 385 6.77 -4.26 15.07
C CYS A 385 5.71 -4.17 16.17
N ARG A 386 6.00 -4.69 17.37
CA ARG A 386 5.11 -4.59 18.53
C ARG A 386 4.89 -3.16 18.99
N MET A 387 5.92 -2.33 18.90
CA MET A 387 5.83 -0.93 19.31
C MET A 387 5.05 -0.07 18.32
N MET A 388 5.16 -0.37 17.02
CA MET A 388 4.46 0.37 15.97
C MET A 388 3.02 -0.11 15.81
N PHE A 389 2.82 -1.43 15.91
CA PHE A 389 1.53 -2.06 15.63
C PHE A 389 1.10 -2.91 16.82
N SER A 390 -0.05 -2.69 17.34
CA SER A 390 -0.57 -3.37 18.55
C SER A 390 -0.84 -4.87 18.36
N SER A 391 -0.76 -5.42 17.13
CA SER A 391 -1.03 -6.82 16.83
C SER A 391 0.24 -7.66 16.75
N GLN A 392 0.19 -8.88 17.33
CA GLN A 392 1.32 -9.82 17.40
C GLN A 392 1.31 -10.88 16.27
N GLU A 393 0.28 -10.92 15.42
CA GLU A 393 0.02 -12.04 14.49
C GLU A 393 0.32 -11.71 13.02
N ILE A 394 1.29 -10.86 12.75
CA ILE A 394 1.62 -10.50 11.37
C ILE A 394 2.92 -11.21 10.98
N ASP A 395 2.85 -12.03 9.95
CA ASP A 395 4.03 -12.60 9.29
C ASP A 395 4.69 -11.50 8.44
N TYR A 396 5.65 -10.80 9.04
CA TYR A 396 6.42 -9.78 8.35
C TYR A 396 7.39 -10.41 7.36
N LYS A 397 7.32 -10.00 6.10
CA LYS A 397 8.37 -10.32 5.13
C LYS A 397 9.56 -9.37 5.27
N THR A 398 10.74 -9.81 4.83
CA THR A 398 11.91 -8.93 4.74
C THR A 398 11.63 -7.86 3.70
N CYS A 399 11.76 -6.59 4.11
CA CYS A 399 11.47 -5.44 3.29
C CYS A 399 12.74 -4.82 2.73
N GLY A 400 12.69 -4.41 1.47
CA GLY A 400 13.73 -3.62 0.80
C GLY A 400 13.62 -2.11 1.11
N ILE A 401 14.37 -1.31 0.34
CA ILE A 401 14.36 0.15 0.48
C ILE A 401 12.99 0.70 0.03
N GLY A 402 12.35 1.44 0.92
CA GLY A 402 11.01 2.01 0.70
C GLY A 402 9.88 1.01 0.81
N GLU A 403 10.16 -0.23 1.17
CA GLU A 403 9.16 -1.24 1.51
C GLU A 403 8.95 -1.26 3.03
N GLY A 404 7.73 -1.59 3.44
CA GLY A 404 7.41 -1.65 4.85
C GLY A 404 5.96 -2.04 5.12
N TYR A 405 5.48 -1.66 6.30
CA TYR A 405 4.11 -1.90 6.74
C TYR A 405 3.47 -0.61 7.22
N CYS A 406 2.22 -0.40 6.87
CA CYS A 406 1.43 0.76 7.25
C CYS A 406 0.15 0.32 7.97
N GLN A 407 -0.18 1.00 9.06
CA GLN A 407 -1.45 0.92 9.75
C GLN A 407 -2.06 2.32 9.81
N ILE A 408 -3.38 2.42 9.57
CA ILE A 408 -4.11 3.70 9.58
C ILE A 408 -5.39 3.51 10.38
N ASP A 409 -5.54 4.25 11.45
CA ASP A 409 -6.72 4.18 12.31
C ASP A 409 -8.01 4.44 11.53
N GLY A 410 -8.96 3.51 11.68
CA GLY A 410 -10.26 3.60 11.01
C GLY A 410 -10.26 3.30 9.49
N VAL A 411 -9.08 3.16 8.87
CA VAL A 411 -8.93 2.85 7.43
C VAL A 411 -8.27 1.50 7.21
N LEU A 412 -7.09 1.29 7.80
CA LEU A 412 -6.33 0.04 7.75
C LEU A 412 -6.08 -0.43 9.19
N PRO A 413 -7.05 -1.13 9.82
CA PRO A 413 -6.95 -1.52 11.24
C PRO A 413 -5.86 -2.57 11.51
N THR A 414 -5.46 -3.31 10.48
CA THR A 414 -4.33 -4.25 10.52
C THR A 414 -3.21 -3.72 9.63
N PRO A 415 -1.93 -3.83 10.06
CA PRO A 415 -0.81 -3.41 9.22
C PRO A 415 -0.81 -4.13 7.88
N LYS A 416 -0.66 -3.38 6.79
CA LYS A 416 -0.53 -3.89 5.44
C LYS A 416 0.83 -3.55 4.87
N PHE A 417 1.35 -4.44 4.04
CA PHE A 417 2.55 -4.19 3.27
C PHE A 417 2.35 -3.01 2.31
N VAL A 418 3.34 -2.14 2.25
CA VAL A 418 3.34 -0.93 1.42
C VAL A 418 4.69 -0.73 0.75
N GLU A 419 4.65 -0.14 -0.45
CA GLU A 419 5.79 0.36 -1.18
C GLU A 419 5.66 1.88 -1.30
N THR A 420 6.45 2.63 -0.51
CA THR A 420 6.38 4.11 -0.52
C THR A 420 6.69 4.68 -1.90
N PRO A 421 6.24 5.91 -2.22
CA PRO A 421 6.45 6.50 -3.52
C PRO A 421 7.92 6.46 -3.96
N PHE A 422 8.15 6.03 -5.20
CA PHE A 422 9.48 5.85 -5.75
C PHE A 422 10.07 7.19 -6.21
N LYS A 423 11.26 7.53 -5.69
CA LYS A 423 12.07 8.64 -6.16
C LYS A 423 12.98 8.12 -7.28
N SER A 424 12.68 8.48 -8.52
CA SER A 424 13.51 8.13 -9.67
C SER A 424 14.87 8.83 -9.60
N ASP A 425 15.92 8.19 -10.10
CA ASP A 425 17.22 8.83 -10.27
C ASP A 425 17.18 9.97 -11.31
N GLU A 426 16.17 9.95 -12.19
CA GLU A 426 15.93 10.98 -13.21
C GLU A 426 15.08 12.15 -12.68
N LEU A 427 14.55 12.06 -11.45
CA LEU A 427 13.71 13.11 -10.87
C LEU A 427 14.50 14.40 -10.70
N ASP A 428 14.04 15.47 -11.33
CA ASP A 428 14.50 16.82 -11.01
C ASP A 428 13.91 17.26 -9.66
N PHE A 429 14.70 17.05 -8.61
CA PHE A 429 14.32 17.35 -7.23
C PHE A 429 13.96 18.83 -7.04
N GLU A 430 14.73 19.72 -7.67
CA GLU A 430 14.50 21.16 -7.58
C GLU A 430 13.15 21.54 -8.22
N ALA A 431 12.91 21.07 -9.45
CA ALA A 431 11.65 21.32 -10.16
C ALA A 431 10.45 20.71 -9.41
N TYR A 432 10.60 19.54 -8.78
CA TYR A 432 9.56 18.90 -7.98
C TYR A 432 9.11 19.77 -6.80
N PHE A 433 10.06 20.30 -6.02
CA PHE A 433 9.73 21.18 -4.90
C PHE A 433 9.31 22.59 -5.34
N ASP A 434 9.80 23.09 -6.48
CA ASP A 434 9.29 24.35 -7.08
C ASP A 434 7.81 24.21 -7.42
N GLU A 435 7.40 23.14 -8.06
CA GLU A 435 5.98 22.88 -8.36
C GLU A 435 5.13 22.78 -7.07
N ALA A 436 5.65 22.10 -6.03
CA ALA A 436 4.95 22.02 -4.74
C ALA A 436 4.78 23.41 -4.09
N CYS A 437 5.82 24.25 -4.10
CA CYS A 437 5.76 25.62 -3.60
C CYS A 437 4.81 26.50 -4.43
N ASP A 438 4.83 26.36 -5.75
CA ASP A 438 3.93 27.12 -6.64
C ASP A 438 2.47 26.76 -6.39
N ARG A 439 2.15 25.50 -6.15
CA ARG A 439 0.80 25.06 -5.78
C ARG A 439 0.39 25.58 -4.41
N TYR A 440 1.29 25.54 -3.43
CA TYR A 440 1.06 26.14 -2.12
C TYR A 440 0.70 27.63 -2.25
N MET A 441 1.46 28.41 -3.02
CA MET A 441 1.21 29.83 -3.22
C MET A 441 -0.10 30.08 -3.96
N ARG A 442 -0.40 29.32 -5.02
CA ARG A 442 -1.68 29.40 -5.76
C ARG A 442 -2.86 29.14 -4.84
N MET A 443 -2.81 28.04 -4.06
CA MET A 443 -3.91 27.69 -3.16
C MET A 443 -4.19 28.79 -2.12
N ARG A 444 -3.15 29.46 -1.63
CA ARG A 444 -3.31 30.56 -0.68
C ARG A 444 -3.85 31.84 -1.34
N ASN A 445 -3.45 32.14 -2.59
CA ASN A 445 -3.94 33.29 -3.33
C ASN A 445 -5.39 33.12 -3.80
N GLU A 446 -5.82 31.94 -4.19
CA GLU A 446 -7.19 31.65 -4.62
C GLU A 446 -8.22 31.65 -3.48
N ARG A 447 -7.77 31.52 -2.25
CA ARG A 447 -8.64 31.47 -1.07
C ARG A 447 -8.70 32.79 -0.28
N ASN A 448 -7.82 33.76 -0.63
CA ASN A 448 -7.88 35.15 -0.17
C ASN A 448 -8.76 35.98 -1.13
#